data_8d133ff0592f62f90dcb8bdd18340cec
#
_entry.id   8d133ff0592f62f90dcb8bdd18340cec
#
_cell.length_a   1.000
_cell.length_b   1.000
_cell.length_c   1.000
_cell.angle_alpha   90.00
_cell.angle_beta   90.00
_cell.angle_gamma   90.00
#
_symmetry.space_group_name_H-M   'P 1'
#
loop_
_entity.id
_entity.type
_entity.pdbx_description
1 polymer ?
#
loop_
_entity_poly.entity_id
_entity_poly.type
_entity_poly.pdbx_seq_one_letter_code
_entity_poly.pdbx_strand_id
1 'polypeptide(L)'
;LNVALQYQGKNGSVSGEGATNNGRGAQKQNGDGYGTSVTYDIFDGISAGFAYSHSKRTDDQNNLVLGRGDNAETYTGGLKYDANNIYLATQYTQTYNATRAGSLGFANKAQNFEVVAQYQFDFGLRPSVAYLQSKGKDLERGYGDQDILKYVDVGATYYFNKNMSTYVDYKINLLDDNSFTRNAVISTDDVVALGLVYQF
;
A
#
# COMPACT_ATOMS: atom_id res chain seq x y z
N LEU A 1 -14.69 -19.03 5.33
CA LEU A 1 -13.29 -19.21 4.96
C LEU A 1 -13.14 -19.04 3.44
N ASN A 2 -12.27 -18.13 2.99
CA ASN A 2 -11.90 -17.97 1.58
C ASN A 2 -10.40 -18.20 1.45
N VAL A 3 -10.01 -18.92 0.40
CA VAL A 3 -8.60 -19.15 0.03
C VAL A 3 -8.42 -18.77 -1.43
N ALA A 4 -7.38 -17.97 -1.72
CA ALA A 4 -7.00 -17.64 -3.08
C ALA A 4 -5.55 -18.05 -3.34
N LEU A 5 -5.31 -18.56 -4.53
CA LEU A 5 -4.00 -18.85 -5.08
C LEU A 5 -3.86 -18.09 -6.40
N GLN A 6 -2.70 -17.49 -6.63
CA GLN A 6 -2.46 -16.74 -7.87
C GLN A 6 -1.04 -16.95 -8.37
N TYR A 7 -0.90 -16.87 -9.67
CA TYR A 7 0.37 -16.86 -10.37
C TYR A 7 0.43 -15.64 -11.28
N GLN A 8 1.60 -15.01 -11.36
CA GLN A 8 1.89 -13.90 -12.24
C GLN A 8 3.15 -14.22 -13.05
N GLY A 9 3.01 -14.21 -14.37
CA GLY A 9 4.15 -14.37 -15.26
C GLY A 9 5.07 -13.14 -15.27
N LYS A 10 6.30 -13.36 -15.69
CA LYS A 10 7.33 -12.33 -15.85
C LYS A 10 6.85 -11.22 -16.79
N ASN A 11 7.09 -9.97 -16.36
CA ASN A 11 6.90 -8.77 -17.17
C ASN A 11 8.14 -7.89 -17.02
N GLY A 12 9.01 -7.94 -18.01
CA GLY A 12 10.34 -7.35 -17.94
C GLY A 12 10.49 -6.05 -18.74
N SER A 13 11.71 -5.84 -19.23
CA SER A 13 12.12 -4.68 -20.01
C SER A 13 11.56 -4.67 -21.44
N VAL A 14 12.03 -3.74 -22.24
CA VAL A 14 11.55 -3.34 -23.60
C VAL A 14 11.40 -4.48 -24.63
N SER A 15 12.00 -5.65 -24.42
CA SER A 15 11.92 -6.81 -25.32
C SER A 15 10.84 -7.84 -24.96
N GLY A 16 10.08 -7.61 -23.90
CA GLY A 16 9.01 -8.53 -23.44
C GLY A 16 7.64 -8.16 -23.97
N GLU A 17 6.65 -8.96 -23.62
CA GLU A 17 5.24 -8.74 -23.97
C GLU A 17 4.78 -7.32 -23.54
N GLY A 18 4.16 -6.59 -24.46
CA GLY A 18 3.71 -5.20 -24.24
C GLY A 18 4.81 -4.14 -24.28
N ALA A 19 6.06 -4.52 -24.56
CA ALA A 19 7.22 -3.63 -24.50
C ALA A 19 7.27 -2.60 -25.62
N THR A 20 6.74 -2.87 -26.77
CA THR A 20 6.79 -2.00 -27.95
C THR A 20 6.11 -0.65 -27.76
N ASN A 21 5.16 -0.54 -26.84
CA ASN A 21 4.41 0.68 -26.59
C ASN A 21 4.62 1.25 -25.17
N ASN A 22 5.18 0.49 -24.24
CA ASN A 22 5.31 0.87 -22.84
C ASN A 22 6.57 0.25 -22.24
N GLY A 23 7.75 0.66 -22.70
CA GLY A 23 9.00 0.30 -22.03
C GLY A 23 8.87 0.45 -20.52
N ARG A 24 8.81 -0.66 -19.78
CA ARG A 24 8.60 -0.62 -18.33
C ARG A 24 9.90 -0.29 -17.64
N GLY A 25 9.93 0.87 -16.98
CA GLY A 25 11.03 1.18 -16.07
C GLY A 25 11.15 0.10 -14.98
N ALA A 26 12.35 -0.11 -14.48
CA ALA A 26 12.69 -1.19 -13.54
C ALA A 26 11.71 -1.33 -12.36
N GLN A 27 11.24 -0.22 -11.80
CA GLN A 27 10.27 -0.24 -10.69
C GLN A 27 8.85 -0.74 -11.08
N LYS A 28 8.57 -0.92 -12.37
CA LYS A 28 7.29 -1.41 -12.89
C LYS A 28 7.38 -2.83 -13.44
N GLN A 29 8.56 -3.43 -13.41
CA GLN A 29 8.82 -4.79 -13.85
C GLN A 29 8.54 -5.79 -12.74
N ASN A 30 8.36 -7.05 -13.10
CA ASN A 30 8.35 -8.20 -12.21
C ASN A 30 8.90 -9.45 -12.92
N GLY A 31 9.48 -10.34 -12.18
CA GLY A 31 9.73 -11.72 -12.61
C GLY A 31 8.51 -12.59 -12.35
N ASP A 32 8.65 -13.90 -12.59
CA ASP A 32 7.62 -14.86 -12.23
C ASP A 32 7.32 -14.84 -10.74
N GLY A 33 6.06 -14.90 -10.38
CA GLY A 33 5.62 -14.80 -9.00
C GLY A 33 4.38 -15.63 -8.69
N TYR A 34 4.19 -15.88 -7.42
CA TYR A 34 3.01 -16.55 -6.88
C TYR A 34 2.57 -15.90 -5.58
N GLY A 35 1.32 -16.07 -5.25
CA GLY A 35 0.74 -15.57 -4.01
C GLY A 35 -0.37 -16.47 -3.50
N THR A 36 -0.62 -16.35 -2.22
CA THR A 36 -1.75 -17.00 -1.55
C THR A 36 -2.35 -16.06 -0.54
N SER A 37 -3.65 -16.16 -0.32
CA SER A 37 -4.32 -15.48 0.78
C SER A 37 -5.39 -16.36 1.40
N VAL A 38 -5.62 -16.12 2.68
CA VAL A 38 -6.67 -16.76 3.48
C VAL A 38 -7.41 -15.68 4.23
N THR A 39 -8.74 -15.68 4.15
CA THR A 39 -9.60 -14.83 5.00
C THR A 39 -10.61 -15.70 5.72
N TYR A 40 -10.88 -15.38 6.97
CA TYR A 40 -11.78 -16.10 7.85
C TYR A 40 -12.66 -15.15 8.65
N ASP A 41 -13.97 -15.37 8.60
CA ASP A 41 -14.94 -14.66 9.43
C ASP A 41 -15.01 -15.39 10.77
N ILE A 42 -14.51 -14.75 11.82
CA ILE A 42 -14.36 -15.33 13.15
C ILE A 42 -15.71 -15.31 13.88
N PHE A 43 -16.37 -14.13 13.83
CA PHE A 43 -17.69 -13.87 14.36
C PHE A 43 -18.41 -12.87 13.45
N ASP A 44 -19.70 -12.63 13.72
CA ASP A 44 -20.44 -11.58 13.03
C ASP A 44 -19.72 -10.23 13.17
N GLY A 45 -19.35 -9.66 12.04
CA GLY A 45 -18.62 -8.41 11.95
C GLY A 45 -17.12 -8.50 12.18
N ILE A 46 -16.54 -9.62 12.63
CA ILE A 46 -15.10 -9.76 12.85
C ILE A 46 -14.50 -10.75 11.86
N SER A 47 -13.53 -10.30 11.09
CA SER A 47 -12.76 -11.15 10.18
C SER A 47 -11.26 -10.93 10.32
N ALA A 48 -10.49 -11.97 10.02
CA ALA A 48 -9.03 -11.92 9.94
C ALA A 48 -8.57 -12.40 8.56
N GLY A 49 -7.43 -11.88 8.13
CA GLY A 49 -6.81 -12.26 6.87
C GLY A 49 -5.30 -12.37 6.99
N PHE A 50 -4.75 -13.28 6.19
CA PHE A 50 -3.32 -13.40 5.97
C PHE A 50 -3.05 -13.57 4.47
N ALA A 51 -1.98 -12.97 3.97
CA ALA A 51 -1.52 -13.18 2.62
C ALA A 51 0.01 -13.24 2.55
N TYR A 52 0.49 -14.01 1.60
CA TYR A 52 1.88 -14.11 1.21
C TYR A 52 2.03 -13.95 -0.28
N SER A 53 3.05 -13.22 -0.72
CA SER A 53 3.44 -13.20 -2.12
C SER A 53 4.95 -13.26 -2.27
N HIS A 54 5.37 -13.87 -3.36
CA HIS A 54 6.76 -13.98 -3.78
C HIS A 54 6.84 -13.72 -5.26
N SER A 55 7.83 -12.96 -5.71
CA SER A 55 8.20 -12.86 -7.13
C SER A 55 9.71 -12.76 -7.30
N LYS A 56 10.21 -13.25 -8.42
CA LYS A 56 11.58 -12.97 -8.81
C LYS A 56 11.72 -11.51 -9.21
N ARG A 57 12.88 -10.96 -8.96
CA ARG A 57 13.24 -9.63 -9.46
C ARG A 57 13.90 -9.74 -10.82
N THR A 58 13.83 -8.68 -11.61
CA THR A 58 14.52 -8.59 -12.90
C THR A 58 15.94 -8.03 -12.69
N ASP A 59 16.80 -8.23 -13.67
CA ASP A 59 18.17 -7.68 -13.65
C ASP A 59 18.14 -6.14 -13.56
N ASP A 60 17.18 -5.49 -14.24
CA ASP A 60 17.00 -4.03 -14.15
C ASP A 60 16.67 -3.58 -12.74
N GLN A 61 15.86 -4.36 -12.00
CA GLN A 61 15.54 -4.06 -10.61
C GLN A 61 16.74 -4.21 -9.69
N ASN A 62 17.65 -5.16 -9.98
CA ASN A 62 18.88 -5.35 -9.22
C ASN A 62 19.89 -4.22 -9.44
N ASN A 63 19.76 -3.44 -10.52
CA ASN A 63 20.60 -2.28 -10.82
C ASN A 63 20.08 -0.96 -10.23
N LEU A 64 18.95 -0.97 -9.53
CA LEU A 64 18.44 0.22 -8.83
C LEU A 64 19.34 0.61 -7.65
N VAL A 65 19.21 1.86 -7.22
CA VAL A 65 20.04 2.42 -6.12
C VAL A 65 19.81 1.68 -4.81
N LEU A 66 18.56 1.35 -4.52
CA LEU A 66 18.14 0.60 -3.33
C LEU A 66 17.47 -0.71 -3.71
N GLY A 67 17.60 -1.69 -2.83
CA GLY A 67 17.05 -3.03 -2.97
C GLY A 67 18.02 -4.00 -3.64
N ARG A 68 18.30 -5.10 -2.97
CA ARG A 68 19.27 -6.12 -3.39
C ARG A 68 18.65 -7.50 -3.30
N GLY A 69 19.17 -8.42 -4.13
CA GLY A 69 18.75 -9.82 -4.14
C GLY A 69 17.73 -10.14 -5.21
N ASP A 70 17.53 -11.41 -5.45
CA ASP A 70 16.84 -11.95 -6.63
C ASP A 70 15.32 -12.07 -6.42
N ASN A 71 14.83 -11.87 -5.20
CA ASN A 71 13.45 -12.08 -4.84
C ASN A 71 12.84 -10.84 -4.17
N ALA A 72 11.53 -10.66 -4.40
CA ALA A 72 10.67 -9.75 -3.67
C ALA A 72 9.62 -10.58 -2.93
N GLU A 73 9.40 -10.28 -1.64
CA GLU A 73 8.47 -11.03 -0.80
C GLU A 73 7.60 -10.08 0.02
N THR A 74 6.38 -10.54 0.30
CA THR A 74 5.43 -9.81 1.13
C THR A 74 4.69 -10.77 2.05
N TYR A 75 4.65 -10.44 3.32
CA TYR A 75 3.85 -11.12 4.35
C TYR A 75 2.92 -10.08 4.97
N THR A 76 1.62 -10.34 4.95
CA THR A 76 0.63 -9.42 5.51
C THR A 76 -0.39 -10.15 6.36
N GLY A 77 -0.81 -9.50 7.43
CA GLY A 77 -1.89 -9.97 8.27
C GLY A 77 -2.75 -8.80 8.72
N GLY A 78 -4.05 -9.00 8.83
CA GLY A 78 -4.98 -7.95 9.21
C GLY A 78 -6.21 -8.48 9.95
N LEU A 79 -6.84 -7.55 10.67
CA LEU A 79 -8.09 -7.75 11.39
C LEU A 79 -9.08 -6.66 10.97
N LYS A 80 -10.34 -7.04 10.85
CA LYS A 80 -11.44 -6.13 10.54
C LYS A 80 -12.62 -6.35 11.48
N TYR A 81 -13.22 -5.27 11.95
CA TYR A 81 -14.55 -5.23 12.55
C TYR A 81 -15.47 -4.37 11.68
N ASP A 82 -16.60 -4.89 11.31
CA ASP A 82 -17.58 -4.23 10.43
C ASP A 82 -18.99 -4.60 10.86
N ALA A 83 -19.51 -3.92 11.88
CA ALA A 83 -20.85 -4.09 12.41
C ALA A 83 -21.27 -2.85 13.21
N ASN A 84 -22.57 -2.72 13.50
CA ASN A 84 -23.14 -1.66 14.34
C ASN A 84 -22.76 -0.23 13.85
N ASN A 85 -22.75 -0.03 12.53
CA ASN A 85 -22.31 1.24 11.90
C ASN A 85 -20.85 1.62 12.17
N ILE A 86 -20.06 0.73 12.77
CA ILE A 86 -18.63 0.92 13.05
C ILE A 86 -17.81 0.07 12.08
N TYR A 87 -16.82 0.68 11.46
CA TYR A 87 -15.78 -0.02 10.72
C TYR A 87 -14.42 0.27 11.33
N LEU A 88 -13.75 -0.78 11.77
CA LEU A 88 -12.36 -0.74 12.27
C LEU A 88 -11.55 -1.75 11.48
N ALA A 89 -10.39 -1.36 11.00
CA ALA A 89 -9.47 -2.30 10.39
C ALA A 89 -8.03 -1.96 10.75
N THR A 90 -7.21 -2.98 10.88
CA THR A 90 -5.77 -2.84 11.06
C THR A 90 -5.03 -3.87 10.23
N GLN A 91 -3.88 -3.49 9.69
CA GLN A 91 -3.03 -4.34 8.88
C GLN A 91 -1.57 -4.11 9.23
N TYR A 92 -0.81 -5.20 9.30
CA TYR A 92 0.63 -5.17 9.34
C TYR A 92 1.19 -5.96 8.16
N THR A 93 2.15 -5.36 7.45
CA THR A 93 2.80 -5.97 6.30
C THR A 93 4.31 -5.83 6.42
N GLN A 94 5.03 -6.92 6.32
CA GLN A 94 6.48 -6.92 6.15
C GLN A 94 6.84 -7.29 4.72
N THR A 95 7.70 -6.50 4.11
CA THR A 95 8.15 -6.73 2.73
C THR A 95 9.65 -6.82 2.65
N TYR A 96 10.12 -7.56 1.66
CA TYR A 96 11.53 -7.61 1.23
C TYR A 96 11.57 -7.26 -0.25
N ASN A 97 12.30 -6.22 -0.61
CA ASN A 97 12.45 -5.73 -1.99
C ASN A 97 11.13 -5.46 -2.76
N ALA A 98 10.03 -5.22 -2.05
CA ALA A 98 8.70 -5.01 -2.64
C ALA A 98 8.13 -3.60 -2.38
N THR A 99 8.48 -2.95 -1.28
CA THR A 99 8.05 -1.57 -0.98
C THR A 99 8.97 -0.57 -1.69
N ARG A 100 8.38 0.31 -2.49
CA ARG A 100 9.13 1.36 -3.18
C ARG A 100 9.66 2.40 -2.20
N ALA A 101 10.93 2.77 -2.36
CA ALA A 101 11.59 3.86 -1.66
C ALA A 101 11.73 5.07 -2.59
N GLY A 102 10.61 5.67 -2.96
CA GLY A 102 10.54 6.76 -3.92
C GLY A 102 11.16 6.40 -5.27
N SER A 103 11.97 7.30 -5.82
CA SER A 103 12.68 7.10 -7.10
C SER A 103 13.93 6.23 -7.00
N LEU A 104 14.41 5.93 -5.77
CA LEU A 104 15.68 5.23 -5.56
C LEU A 104 15.61 3.71 -5.77
N GLY A 105 14.42 3.12 -5.74
CA GLY A 105 14.24 1.68 -5.92
C GLY A 105 13.28 1.07 -4.93
N PHE A 106 13.69 -0.02 -4.28
CA PHE A 106 12.90 -0.73 -3.30
C PHE A 106 13.65 -0.81 -1.96
N ALA A 107 12.93 -0.67 -0.86
CA ALA A 107 13.49 -0.99 0.44
C ALA A 107 13.82 -2.49 0.50
N ASN A 108 15.06 -2.84 0.87
CA ASN A 108 15.46 -4.24 1.08
C ASN A 108 14.59 -4.93 2.13
N LYS A 109 14.15 -4.18 3.14
CA LYS A 109 13.11 -4.57 4.09
C LYS A 109 12.24 -3.35 4.41
N ALA A 110 10.91 -3.52 4.47
CA ALA A 110 10.01 -2.49 4.99
C ALA A 110 8.95 -3.11 5.91
N GLN A 111 8.54 -2.30 6.88
CA GLN A 111 7.46 -2.58 7.81
C GLN A 111 6.36 -1.56 7.57
N ASN A 112 5.17 -2.04 7.24
CA ASN A 112 4.03 -1.20 6.94
C ASN A 112 2.94 -1.49 7.97
N PHE A 113 2.41 -0.44 8.57
CA PHE A 113 1.32 -0.52 9.53
C PHE A 113 0.21 0.43 9.11
N GLU A 114 -1.01 -0.07 9.15
CA GLU A 114 -2.21 0.69 8.81
C GLU A 114 -3.29 0.43 9.84
N VAL A 115 -4.02 1.47 10.20
CA VAL A 115 -5.23 1.38 11.03
C VAL A 115 -6.23 2.42 10.55
N VAL A 116 -7.51 2.04 10.50
CA VAL A 116 -8.61 2.93 10.13
C VAL A 116 -9.80 2.72 11.04
N ALA A 117 -10.48 3.81 11.36
CA ALA A 117 -11.76 3.82 12.06
C ALA A 117 -12.76 4.70 11.31
N GLN A 118 -13.98 4.19 11.15
CA GLN A 118 -15.11 4.92 10.52
C GLN A 118 -16.39 4.67 11.29
N TYR A 119 -17.30 5.62 11.22
CA TYR A 119 -18.64 5.48 11.76
C TYR A 119 -19.69 5.96 10.75
N GLN A 120 -20.71 5.14 10.51
CA GLN A 120 -21.80 5.49 9.60
C GLN A 120 -22.99 6.06 10.38
N PHE A 121 -23.29 7.33 10.23
CA PHE A 121 -24.51 7.93 10.76
C PHE A 121 -25.71 7.62 9.87
N ASP A 122 -26.90 7.48 10.48
CA ASP A 122 -28.14 7.17 9.76
C ASP A 122 -28.54 8.27 8.75
N PHE A 123 -28.11 9.52 8.97
CA PHE A 123 -28.36 10.63 8.05
C PHE A 123 -27.39 10.72 6.87
N GLY A 124 -26.55 9.69 6.68
CA GLY A 124 -25.68 9.56 5.49
C GLY A 124 -24.26 10.07 5.66
N LEU A 125 -23.86 10.64 6.81
CA LEU A 125 -22.48 11.05 7.05
C LEU A 125 -21.62 9.86 7.53
N ARG A 126 -20.40 9.73 6.99
CA ARG A 126 -19.41 8.73 7.38
C ARG A 126 -18.05 9.39 7.60
N PRO A 127 -17.75 9.89 8.81
CA PRO A 127 -16.40 10.32 9.15
C PRO A 127 -15.44 9.16 9.20
N SER A 128 -14.17 9.43 8.92
CA SER A 128 -13.07 8.48 8.95
C SER A 128 -11.81 9.10 9.55
N VAL A 129 -11.03 8.28 10.22
CA VAL A 129 -9.65 8.58 10.60
C VAL A 129 -8.78 7.38 10.33
N ALA A 130 -7.61 7.60 9.74
CA ALA A 130 -6.65 6.55 9.47
C ALA A 130 -5.23 6.99 9.84
N TYR A 131 -4.39 6.03 10.20
CA TYR A 131 -2.95 6.22 10.32
C TYR A 131 -2.24 5.18 9.47
N LEU A 132 -1.27 5.63 8.68
CA LEU A 132 -0.45 4.78 7.84
C LEU A 132 1.03 5.10 8.06
N GLN A 133 1.83 4.05 8.20
CA GLN A 133 3.28 4.15 8.26
C GLN A 133 3.91 3.04 7.42
N SER A 134 4.89 3.41 6.59
CA SER A 134 5.79 2.51 5.91
C SER A 134 7.22 2.90 6.25
N LYS A 135 7.92 2.02 6.96
CA LYS A 135 9.29 2.24 7.42
C LYS A 135 10.24 1.30 6.71
N GLY A 136 11.13 1.85 5.88
CA GLY A 136 12.28 1.14 5.33
C GLY A 136 13.32 0.90 6.41
N LYS A 137 13.83 -0.33 6.48
CA LYS A 137 14.83 -0.76 7.46
C LYS A 137 16.15 -1.03 6.75
N ASP A 138 17.23 -0.59 7.39
CA ASP A 138 18.60 -0.84 6.94
C ASP A 138 18.80 -0.48 5.44
N LEU A 139 18.26 0.67 5.01
CA LEU A 139 18.39 1.14 3.64
C LEU A 139 19.87 1.38 3.32
N GLU A 140 20.26 0.95 2.11
CA GLU A 140 21.64 1.07 1.62
C GLU A 140 22.06 2.56 1.49
N ARG A 141 23.28 2.78 1.10
CA ARG A 141 23.88 4.11 0.87
C ARG A 141 23.95 4.98 2.14
N GLY A 142 23.91 4.35 3.32
CA GLY A 142 24.01 5.04 4.60
C GLY A 142 22.72 5.74 5.06
N TYR A 143 21.60 5.48 4.41
CA TYR A 143 20.31 6.05 4.84
C TYR A 143 19.80 5.42 6.15
N GLY A 144 20.12 4.13 6.42
CA GLY A 144 19.64 3.43 7.61
C GLY A 144 18.12 3.27 7.64
N ASP A 145 17.52 3.44 8.80
CA ASP A 145 16.06 3.37 8.97
C ASP A 145 15.41 4.70 8.56
N GLN A 146 14.47 4.67 7.61
CA GLN A 146 13.75 5.86 7.14
C GLN A 146 12.25 5.58 7.03
N ASP A 147 11.43 6.55 7.43
CA ASP A 147 10.02 6.55 7.08
C ASP A 147 9.87 6.89 5.59
N ILE A 148 9.24 5.98 4.83
CA ILE A 148 8.97 6.13 3.38
C ILE A 148 7.60 6.77 3.19
N LEU A 149 6.66 6.44 4.05
CA LEU A 149 5.31 6.98 4.11
C LEU A 149 4.91 7.06 5.57
N LYS A 150 4.33 8.20 5.98
CA LYS A 150 3.81 8.34 7.34
C LYS A 150 2.82 9.50 7.38
N TYR A 151 1.57 9.22 7.68
CA TYR A 151 0.54 10.24 7.74
C TYR A 151 -0.66 9.83 8.59
N VAL A 152 -1.41 10.83 9.01
CA VAL A 152 -2.78 10.70 9.48
C VAL A 152 -3.69 11.21 8.38
N ASP A 153 -4.76 10.48 8.09
CA ASP A 153 -5.82 10.87 7.19
C ASP A 153 -7.11 11.10 7.97
N VAL A 154 -7.74 12.26 7.78
CA VAL A 154 -9.00 12.62 8.41
C VAL A 154 -9.97 13.00 7.30
N GLY A 155 -11.05 12.24 7.16
CA GLY A 155 -12.00 12.44 6.10
C GLY A 155 -13.44 12.27 6.51
N ALA A 156 -14.31 12.62 5.60
CA ALA A 156 -15.74 12.36 5.73
C ALA A 156 -16.37 12.15 4.35
N THR A 157 -17.20 11.13 4.25
CA THR A 157 -18.06 10.90 3.09
C THR A 157 -19.50 11.20 3.46
N TYR A 158 -20.23 11.88 2.57
CA TYR A 158 -21.67 12.10 2.71
C TYR A 158 -22.41 11.43 1.56
N TYR A 159 -23.29 10.51 1.90
CA TYR A 159 -24.15 9.79 0.96
C TYR A 159 -25.47 10.52 0.80
N PHE A 160 -25.71 11.15 -0.34
CA PHE A 160 -27.00 11.78 -0.69
C PHE A 160 -28.08 10.71 -0.91
N ASN A 161 -27.67 9.59 -1.51
CA ASN A 161 -28.47 8.40 -1.75
C ASN A 161 -27.54 7.23 -2.12
N LYS A 162 -28.11 6.06 -2.47
CA LYS A 162 -27.34 4.87 -2.83
C LYS A 162 -26.43 5.02 -4.08
N ASN A 163 -26.70 6.03 -4.90
CA ASN A 163 -25.99 6.23 -6.17
C ASN A 163 -25.05 7.43 -6.14
N MET A 164 -25.16 8.33 -5.17
CA MET A 164 -24.40 9.59 -5.16
C MET A 164 -23.83 9.89 -3.79
N SER A 165 -22.55 10.19 -3.75
CA SER A 165 -21.83 10.62 -2.55
C SER A 165 -20.77 11.68 -2.89
N THR A 166 -20.40 12.44 -1.87
CA THR A 166 -19.26 13.36 -1.91
C THR A 166 -18.34 13.07 -0.75
N TYR A 167 -17.06 13.37 -0.90
CA TYR A 167 -16.10 13.20 0.19
C TYR A 167 -15.12 14.36 0.25
N VAL A 168 -14.58 14.56 1.44
CA VAL A 168 -13.41 15.39 1.69
C VAL A 168 -12.45 14.60 2.54
N ASP A 169 -11.17 14.61 2.18
CA ASP A 169 -10.08 13.99 2.93
C ASP A 169 -8.93 14.98 3.10
N TYR A 170 -8.35 15.00 4.28
CA TYR A 170 -7.16 15.77 4.60
C TYR A 170 -6.07 14.83 5.13
N LYS A 171 -5.06 14.64 4.30
CA LYS A 171 -3.86 13.88 4.66
C LYS A 171 -2.85 14.82 5.32
N ILE A 172 -2.62 14.63 6.61
CA ILE A 172 -1.57 15.30 7.39
C ILE A 172 -0.30 14.49 7.25
N ASN A 173 0.67 15.01 6.52
CA ASN A 173 1.94 14.33 6.31
C ASN A 173 2.82 14.45 7.55
N LEU A 174 3.37 13.33 8.02
CA LEU A 174 4.22 13.24 9.21
C LEU A 174 5.67 12.85 8.86
N LEU A 175 6.04 12.93 7.58
CA LEU A 175 7.40 12.68 7.12
C LEU A 175 8.29 13.89 7.39
N ASP A 176 9.51 13.62 7.84
CA ASP A 176 10.54 14.65 7.95
C ASP A 176 11.12 14.99 6.56
N ASP A 177 11.32 16.29 6.30
CA ASP A 177 12.11 16.74 5.16
C ASP A 177 13.61 16.55 5.46
N ASN A 178 14.17 15.45 4.98
CA ASN A 178 15.56 15.07 5.20
C ASN A 178 16.27 14.69 3.88
N SER A 179 17.53 14.29 3.96
CA SER A 179 18.31 13.91 2.78
C SER A 179 17.72 12.71 2.04
N PHE A 180 17.11 11.76 2.76
CA PHE A 180 16.47 10.59 2.13
C PHE A 180 15.22 11.02 1.35
N THR A 181 14.28 11.75 1.96
CA THR A 181 13.02 12.15 1.31
C THR A 181 13.29 13.02 0.08
N ARG A 182 14.26 13.95 0.16
CA ARG A 182 14.67 14.77 -0.99
C ARG A 182 15.28 13.95 -2.12
N ASN A 183 16.24 13.06 -1.82
CA ASN A 183 16.91 12.23 -2.83
C ASN A 183 15.96 11.18 -3.43
N ALA A 184 15.04 10.64 -2.65
CA ALA A 184 14.02 9.70 -3.08
C ALA A 184 12.84 10.36 -3.82
N VAL A 185 12.79 11.69 -3.88
CA VAL A 185 11.69 12.48 -4.47
C VAL A 185 10.36 12.10 -3.81
N ILE A 186 10.35 12.06 -2.48
CA ILE A 186 9.15 11.78 -1.67
C ILE A 186 8.62 13.13 -1.16
N SER A 187 7.36 13.45 -1.46
CA SER A 187 6.71 14.66 -0.95
C SER A 187 6.42 14.54 0.56
N THR A 188 6.69 15.63 1.26
CA THR A 188 6.40 15.81 2.68
C THR A 188 5.22 16.77 2.92
N ASP A 189 4.53 17.18 1.84
CA ASP A 189 3.41 18.11 1.91
C ASP A 189 2.12 17.43 2.35
N ASP A 190 1.26 18.20 3.00
CA ASP A 190 -0.13 17.83 3.25
C ASP A 190 -0.93 17.81 1.96
N VAL A 191 -2.01 17.03 1.93
CA VAL A 191 -2.89 16.92 0.75
C VAL A 191 -4.34 17.05 1.18
N VAL A 192 -5.10 17.90 0.48
CA VAL A 192 -6.57 17.95 0.59
C VAL A 192 -7.17 17.38 -0.69
N ALA A 193 -8.13 16.49 -0.54
CA ALA A 193 -8.89 15.93 -1.65
C ALA A 193 -10.40 16.19 -1.45
N LEU A 194 -11.08 16.56 -2.52
CA LEU A 194 -12.53 16.67 -2.60
C LEU A 194 -13.01 15.90 -3.81
N GLY A 195 -14.01 15.08 -3.65
CA GLY A 195 -14.55 14.29 -4.77
C GLY A 195 -16.04 14.11 -4.72
N LEU A 196 -16.62 13.86 -5.90
CA LEU A 196 -18.00 13.50 -6.12
C LEU A 196 -18.03 12.14 -6.81
N VAL A 197 -18.85 11.21 -6.29
CA VAL A 197 -19.00 9.86 -6.86
C VAL A 197 -20.45 9.69 -7.27
N TYR A 198 -20.66 9.23 -8.49
CA TYR A 198 -21.95 8.79 -9.00
C TYR A 198 -21.84 7.39 -9.57
N GLN A 199 -22.71 6.48 -9.11
CA GLN A 199 -22.79 5.09 -9.56
C GLN A 199 -24.14 4.86 -10.26
N PHE A 200 -24.11 4.36 -11.48
CA PHE A 200 -25.27 4.04 -12.30
C PHE A 200 -25.42 2.53 -12.53
#